data_e114a6e652bb8fe9473606d2fac57f8e
#
_entry.id   e114a6e652bb8fe9473606d2fac57f8e
#
_cell.length_a   1.000
_cell.length_b   1.000
_cell.length_c   1.000
_cell.angle_alpha   90.00
_cell.angle_beta   90.00
_cell.angle_gamma   90.00
#
_symmetry.space_group_name_H-M   'P 1'
#
loop_
_entity.id
_entity.type
_entity.pdbx_description
1 polymer ?
#
loop_
_entity_poly.entity_id
_entity_poly.type
_entity_poly.pdbx_seq_one_letter_code
_entity_poly.pdbx_strand_id
1 'polypeptide(L)'
;HHKDSVKEWLTKNEIGKYIMIQFSGGQPQMGFNANNQYTNINPNRNYQPYLAQQVVNMLREEYKDTTIINCVLPNEPHYNDTIRCDLHWTQLHEMLKDAEGFVAIDSCLQHFSPSANKAGVVVWGSTRWTQFGYSHNKNLQFHMGNEWDEAKFNDSDPRNNMVEPKIILDEFKKIDKTKPVACATK
;
A
#
# COMPACT_ATOMS: atom_id res chain seq x y z
N HIS A 1 22.49 -11.38 -5.29
CA HIS A 1 21.41 -11.72 -4.38
C HIS A 1 20.32 -10.65 -4.38
N HIS A 2 19.19 -10.79 -3.62
CA HIS A 2 18.03 -9.89 -3.71
C HIS A 2 18.39 -8.41 -3.48
N LYS A 3 19.28 -8.13 -2.51
CA LYS A 3 19.74 -6.77 -2.24
C LYS A 3 20.50 -6.16 -3.42
N ASP A 4 21.34 -6.92 -4.08
CA ASP A 4 22.12 -6.45 -5.22
C ASP A 4 21.22 -6.18 -6.42
N SER A 5 20.27 -7.07 -6.69
CA SER A 5 19.29 -6.89 -7.77
C SER A 5 18.34 -5.70 -7.53
N VAL A 6 17.96 -5.42 -6.28
CA VAL A 6 17.20 -4.22 -5.93
C VAL A 6 18.03 -2.96 -6.19
N LYS A 7 19.29 -2.94 -5.76
CA LYS A 7 20.18 -1.81 -5.99
C LYS A 7 20.40 -1.56 -7.49
N GLU A 8 20.59 -2.62 -8.26
CA GLU A 8 20.72 -2.54 -9.72
C GLU A 8 19.45 -1.97 -10.36
N TRP A 9 18.26 -2.43 -9.93
CA TRP A 9 16.98 -1.94 -10.42
C TRP A 9 16.78 -0.45 -10.09
N LEU A 10 17.07 -0.03 -8.85
CA LEU A 10 16.99 1.37 -8.45
C LEU A 10 17.95 2.26 -9.25
N THR A 11 19.19 1.81 -9.43
CA THR A 11 20.20 2.53 -10.23
C THR A 11 19.79 2.66 -11.69
N LYS A 12 19.30 1.59 -12.31
CA LYS A 12 18.83 1.57 -13.70
C LYS A 12 17.67 2.55 -13.95
N ASN A 13 16.82 2.73 -12.94
CA ASN A 13 15.66 3.64 -13.02
C ASN A 13 15.97 5.04 -12.44
N GLU A 14 17.23 5.33 -12.09
CA GLU A 14 17.69 6.62 -11.55
C GLU A 14 16.92 7.05 -10.28
N ILE A 15 16.57 6.06 -9.44
CA ILE A 15 15.77 6.27 -8.24
C ILE A 15 16.67 6.51 -7.02
N GLY A 16 16.54 7.68 -6.41
CA GLY A 16 17.14 8.02 -5.12
C GLY A 16 16.17 7.74 -3.97
N LYS A 17 15.50 8.79 -3.47
CA LYS A 17 14.44 8.66 -2.44
C LYS A 17 13.14 8.15 -3.08
N TYR A 18 12.43 7.31 -2.36
CA TYR A 18 11.16 6.78 -2.88
C TYR A 18 10.14 6.42 -1.80
N ILE A 19 8.88 6.52 -2.17
CA ILE A 19 7.72 6.02 -1.42
C ILE A 19 7.12 4.86 -2.22
N MET A 20 6.79 3.76 -1.53
CA MET A 20 6.14 2.61 -2.17
C MET A 20 4.63 2.68 -2.00
N ILE A 21 3.89 2.40 -3.07
CA ILE A 21 2.43 2.31 -3.02
C ILE A 21 1.94 0.96 -3.53
N GLN A 22 0.85 0.46 -2.94
CA GLN A 22 0.17 -0.74 -3.38
C GLN A 22 -1.33 -0.63 -3.10
N PHE A 23 -2.10 -0.16 -4.08
CA PHE A 23 -3.55 0.07 -3.96
C PHE A 23 -4.40 -1.07 -4.54
N SER A 24 -3.76 -2.05 -5.15
CA SER A 24 -4.36 -3.31 -5.57
C SER A 24 -3.61 -4.46 -4.92
N GLY A 25 -4.33 -5.45 -4.48
CA GLY A 25 -3.81 -6.65 -3.85
C GLY A 25 -4.70 -7.79 -4.32
N GLY A 26 -4.48 -8.21 -5.53
CA GLY A 26 -5.11 -9.39 -6.04
C GLY A 26 -4.18 -10.55 -5.85
N GLN A 27 -4.56 -11.55 -5.08
CA GLN A 27 -4.27 -12.84 -5.63
C GLN A 27 -5.00 -12.90 -6.97
N PRO A 28 -4.36 -13.33 -8.04
CA PRO A 28 -5.06 -14.02 -9.08
C PRO A 28 -5.50 -15.37 -8.49
N GLN A 29 -6.44 -15.40 -7.58
CA GLN A 29 -7.36 -16.51 -7.60
C GLN A 29 -8.03 -16.35 -8.94
N MET A 30 -7.49 -17.08 -9.89
CA MET A 30 -7.85 -17.05 -11.28
C MET A 30 -9.32 -17.36 -11.45
N GLY A 31 -10.14 -16.37 -11.25
CA GLY A 31 -11.48 -16.31 -11.78
C GLY A 31 -11.40 -15.60 -13.11
N PHE A 32 -10.95 -16.29 -14.12
CA PHE A 32 -11.29 -15.87 -15.46
C PHE A 32 -12.80 -16.07 -15.57
N ASN A 33 -13.53 -14.98 -15.85
CA ASN A 33 -14.91 -15.14 -16.28
C ASN A 33 -14.95 -15.93 -17.61
N ALA A 34 -16.12 -16.36 -18.04
CA ALA A 34 -16.32 -17.09 -19.29
C ALA A 34 -15.73 -16.40 -20.54
N ASN A 35 -15.35 -15.12 -20.42
CA ASN A 35 -14.74 -14.29 -21.48
C ASN A 35 -13.22 -14.13 -21.29
N ASN A 36 -12.55 -14.91 -20.43
CA ASN A 36 -11.12 -14.82 -20.15
C ASN A 36 -10.68 -13.45 -19.58
N GLN A 37 -11.59 -12.68 -18.97
CA GLN A 37 -11.29 -11.41 -18.34
C GLN A 37 -10.96 -11.62 -16.86
N TYR A 38 -9.93 -10.95 -16.37
CA TYR A 38 -9.56 -10.91 -14.96
C TYR A 38 -10.72 -10.35 -14.14
N THR A 39 -11.32 -11.16 -13.30
CA THR A 39 -12.30 -10.70 -12.31
C THR A 39 -11.59 -10.59 -10.95
N ASN A 40 -11.54 -9.40 -10.43
CA ASN A 40 -11.14 -9.19 -9.04
C ASN A 40 -12.21 -9.82 -8.12
N ILE A 41 -11.85 -10.92 -7.46
CA ILE A 41 -12.78 -11.69 -6.63
C ILE A 41 -13.18 -10.91 -5.36
N ASN A 42 -12.42 -9.91 -4.98
CA ASN A 42 -12.75 -9.05 -3.84
C ASN A 42 -12.54 -7.57 -4.18
N PRO A 43 -13.44 -6.94 -4.92
CA PRO A 43 -13.34 -5.54 -5.32
C PRO A 43 -13.29 -4.60 -4.10
N ASN A 44 -13.88 -5.00 -2.97
CA ASN A 44 -13.92 -4.20 -1.74
C ASN A 44 -12.58 -4.19 -1.00
N ARG A 45 -11.61 -5.00 -1.40
CA ARG A 45 -10.26 -4.99 -0.84
C ARG A 45 -9.39 -3.91 -1.47
N ASN A 46 -9.57 -3.65 -2.76
CA ASN A 46 -8.76 -2.71 -3.50
C ASN A 46 -9.22 -1.27 -3.26
N TYR A 47 -8.28 -0.36 -3.16
CA TYR A 47 -8.59 1.06 -3.09
C TYR A 47 -9.05 1.56 -4.47
N GLN A 48 -10.02 2.48 -4.48
CA GLN A 48 -10.64 2.94 -5.74
C GLN A 48 -9.60 3.62 -6.64
N PRO A 49 -9.45 3.22 -7.93
CA PRO A 49 -8.36 3.72 -8.78
C PRO A 49 -8.32 5.24 -8.94
N TYR A 50 -9.48 5.90 -9.00
CA TYR A 50 -9.53 7.37 -9.12
C TYR A 50 -9.08 8.08 -7.84
N LEU A 51 -9.36 7.50 -6.64
CA LEU A 51 -8.86 8.01 -5.35
C LEU A 51 -7.36 7.72 -5.22
N ALA A 52 -6.92 6.56 -5.66
CA ALA A 52 -5.51 6.17 -5.67
C ALA A 52 -4.66 7.16 -6.50
N GLN A 53 -5.15 7.55 -7.68
CA GLN A 53 -4.49 8.58 -8.49
C GLN A 53 -4.43 9.93 -7.77
N GLN A 54 -5.47 10.30 -7.04
CA GLN A 54 -5.43 11.53 -6.23
C GLN A 54 -4.39 11.46 -5.11
N VAL A 55 -4.25 10.31 -4.43
CA VAL A 55 -3.18 10.09 -3.44
C VAL A 55 -1.81 10.26 -4.08
N VAL A 56 -1.59 9.67 -5.25
CA VAL A 56 -0.33 9.81 -6.00
C VAL A 56 -0.04 11.28 -6.30
N ASN A 57 -1.02 12.02 -6.83
CA ASN A 57 -0.86 13.43 -7.14
C ASN A 57 -0.48 14.25 -5.90
N MET A 58 -1.15 14.02 -4.78
CA MET A 58 -0.87 14.70 -3.50
C MET A 58 0.52 14.33 -2.95
N LEU A 59 0.93 13.07 -3.01
CA LEU A 59 2.27 12.63 -2.61
C LEU A 59 3.34 13.29 -3.48
N ARG A 60 3.13 13.39 -4.79
CA ARG A 60 4.05 14.05 -5.73
C ARG A 60 4.19 15.56 -5.46
N GLU A 61 3.08 16.22 -5.12
CA GLU A 61 3.09 17.64 -4.78
C GLU A 61 3.84 17.92 -3.47
N GLU A 62 3.64 17.07 -2.45
CA GLU A 62 4.26 17.21 -1.13
C GLU A 62 5.74 16.79 -1.12
N TYR A 63 6.08 15.71 -1.81
CA TYR A 63 7.42 15.08 -1.81
C TYR A 63 8.09 15.19 -3.19
N LYS A 64 8.40 16.42 -3.63
CA LYS A 64 8.86 16.74 -5.01
C LYS A 64 10.11 15.98 -5.44
N ASP A 65 11.03 15.72 -4.50
CA ASP A 65 12.30 15.02 -4.77
C ASP A 65 12.23 13.52 -4.50
N THR A 66 11.02 12.96 -4.41
CA THR A 66 10.80 11.56 -4.04
C THR A 66 10.03 10.85 -5.14
N THR A 67 10.55 9.73 -5.61
CA THR A 67 9.88 8.89 -6.61
C THR A 67 8.75 8.09 -5.97
N ILE A 68 7.60 7.99 -6.63
CA ILE A 68 6.53 7.10 -6.21
C ILE A 68 6.64 5.79 -7.00
N ILE A 69 6.82 4.69 -6.28
CA ILE A 69 6.95 3.35 -6.86
C ILE A 69 5.65 2.59 -6.66
N ASN A 70 4.99 2.23 -7.75
CA ASN A 70 3.76 1.45 -7.74
C ASN A 70 4.06 -0.05 -7.83
N CYS A 71 3.85 -0.76 -6.72
CA CYS A 71 4.07 -2.21 -6.61
C CYS A 71 2.83 -2.95 -7.11
N VAL A 72 2.85 -3.38 -8.36
CA VAL A 72 1.70 -3.96 -9.06
C VAL A 72 2.08 -5.13 -9.96
N LEU A 73 1.16 -6.05 -10.12
CA LEU A 73 1.25 -7.10 -11.12
C LEU A 73 0.96 -6.53 -12.53
N PRO A 74 1.37 -7.23 -13.61
CA PRO A 74 1.21 -6.74 -15.00
C PRO A 74 -0.20 -6.28 -15.37
N ASN A 75 -1.23 -6.88 -14.80
CA ASN A 75 -2.63 -6.63 -15.12
C ASN A 75 -3.35 -5.70 -14.12
N GLU A 76 -2.62 -5.19 -13.12
CA GLU A 76 -3.18 -4.28 -12.12
C GLU A 76 -3.06 -2.82 -12.56
N PRO A 77 -3.87 -1.90 -11.98
CA PRO A 77 -3.84 -0.49 -12.34
C PRO A 77 -2.46 0.13 -12.14
N HIS A 78 -2.01 0.87 -13.15
CA HIS A 78 -0.83 1.70 -13.08
C HIS A 78 -1.25 3.17 -13.03
N TYR A 79 -0.67 3.94 -12.13
CA TYR A 79 -1.02 5.33 -11.91
C TYR A 79 -0.03 6.25 -12.62
N ASN A 80 -0.52 7.39 -13.12
CA ASN A 80 0.31 8.41 -13.76
C ASN A 80 1.36 8.93 -12.77
N ASP A 81 2.52 9.33 -13.28
CA ASP A 81 3.64 9.86 -12.50
C ASP A 81 4.21 8.89 -11.44
N THR A 82 4.06 7.59 -11.66
CA THR A 82 4.68 6.55 -10.86
C THR A 82 5.60 5.67 -11.69
N ILE A 83 6.57 5.04 -11.04
CA ILE A 83 7.36 3.97 -11.66
C ILE A 83 6.74 2.64 -11.27
N ARG A 84 6.44 1.82 -12.29
CA ARG A 84 5.94 0.47 -12.09
C ARG A 84 7.04 -0.45 -11.57
N CYS A 85 6.73 -1.19 -10.51
CA CYS A 85 7.62 -2.21 -9.98
C CYS A 85 6.90 -3.55 -9.96
N ASP A 86 7.39 -4.48 -10.76
CA ASP A 86 6.93 -5.87 -10.87
C ASP A 86 7.95 -6.87 -10.30
N LEU A 87 8.81 -6.41 -9.41
CA LEU A 87 9.81 -7.24 -8.75
C LEU A 87 9.15 -8.31 -7.87
N HIS A 88 9.87 -9.41 -7.70
CA HIS A 88 9.43 -10.50 -6.83
C HIS A 88 9.24 -10.00 -5.38
N TRP A 89 8.30 -10.59 -4.65
CA TRP A 89 7.95 -10.16 -3.28
C TRP A 89 9.15 -10.10 -2.31
N THR A 90 10.17 -10.96 -2.46
CA THR A 90 11.40 -10.89 -1.66
C THR A 90 12.22 -9.64 -1.94
N GLN A 91 12.22 -9.16 -3.17
CA GLN A 91 12.88 -7.92 -3.57
C GLN A 91 12.07 -6.70 -3.10
N LEU A 92 10.73 -6.75 -3.15
CA LEU A 92 9.87 -5.70 -2.57
C LEU A 92 10.11 -5.53 -1.07
N HIS A 93 10.34 -6.63 -0.33
CA HIS A 93 10.71 -6.57 1.08
C HIS A 93 12.04 -5.85 1.30
N GLU A 94 13.05 -6.14 0.48
CA GLU A 94 14.35 -5.43 0.56
C GLU A 94 14.21 -3.95 0.21
N MET A 95 13.42 -3.62 -0.82
CA MET A 95 13.13 -2.22 -1.17
C MET A 95 12.45 -1.48 -0.03
N LEU A 96 11.50 -2.12 0.66
CA LEU A 96 10.75 -1.47 1.72
C LEU A 96 11.64 -0.99 2.87
N LYS A 97 12.77 -1.63 3.13
CA LYS A 97 13.73 -1.22 4.18
C LYS A 97 14.29 0.18 3.95
N ASP A 98 14.55 0.53 2.70
CA ASP A 98 15.18 1.79 2.30
C ASP A 98 14.16 2.85 1.83
N ALA A 99 12.87 2.51 1.73
CA ALA A 99 11.82 3.45 1.36
C ALA A 99 11.62 4.54 2.41
N GLU A 100 11.18 5.73 2.00
CA GLU A 100 10.73 6.80 2.92
C GLU A 100 9.48 6.40 3.72
N GLY A 101 8.71 5.44 3.23
CA GLY A 101 7.50 4.89 3.80
C GLY A 101 6.67 4.21 2.73
N PHE A 102 5.46 3.79 3.09
CA PHE A 102 4.54 3.18 2.13
C PHE A 102 3.09 3.58 2.38
N VAL A 103 2.29 3.51 1.32
CA VAL A 103 0.83 3.56 1.39
C VAL A 103 0.29 2.32 0.69
N ALA A 104 -0.46 1.51 1.41
CA ALA A 104 -0.95 0.24 0.89
C ALA A 104 -2.38 -0.06 1.35
N ILE A 105 -2.93 -1.08 0.76
CA ILE A 105 -4.10 -1.79 1.29
C ILE A 105 -3.64 -2.99 2.13
N ASP A 106 -4.55 -3.86 2.55
CA ASP A 106 -4.24 -5.18 3.10
C ASP A 106 -3.52 -6.05 2.05
N SER A 107 -2.18 -5.94 2.00
CA SER A 107 -1.31 -6.49 0.96
C SER A 107 0.07 -6.85 1.50
N CYS A 108 0.96 -7.31 0.63
CA CYS A 108 2.29 -7.75 1.06
C CYS A 108 3.12 -6.63 1.72
N LEU A 109 2.99 -5.37 1.30
CA LEU A 109 3.78 -4.28 1.89
C LEU A 109 3.48 -4.11 3.38
N GLN A 110 2.20 -4.14 3.77
CA GLN A 110 1.84 -4.04 5.18
C GLN A 110 2.33 -5.24 5.98
N HIS A 111 2.34 -6.45 5.39
CA HIS A 111 2.86 -7.64 6.05
C HIS A 111 4.39 -7.68 6.15
N PHE A 112 5.09 -6.99 5.25
CA PHE A 112 6.56 -6.83 5.34
C PHE A 112 6.97 -5.75 6.34
N SER A 113 6.09 -4.83 6.67
CA SER A 113 6.41 -3.64 7.47
C SER A 113 7.12 -3.92 8.80
N PRO A 114 6.75 -4.96 9.58
CA PRO A 114 7.46 -5.25 10.84
C PRO A 114 8.90 -5.69 10.60
N SER A 115 9.12 -6.63 9.66
CA SER A 115 10.47 -7.16 9.37
C SER A 115 11.34 -6.20 8.56
N ALA A 116 10.74 -5.29 7.82
CA ALA A 116 11.44 -4.19 7.15
C ALA A 116 11.72 -3.00 8.06
N ASN A 117 11.22 -3.03 9.31
CA ASN A 117 11.31 -1.92 10.25
C ASN A 117 10.77 -0.59 9.66
N LYS A 118 9.62 -0.65 8.97
CA LYS A 118 9.05 0.46 8.23
C LYS A 118 7.57 0.65 8.57
N ALA A 119 7.18 1.85 8.98
CA ALA A 119 5.79 2.21 9.16
C ALA A 119 5.19 2.77 7.85
N GLY A 120 3.88 2.62 7.69
CA GLY A 120 3.12 3.14 6.55
C GLY A 120 1.68 3.44 6.89
N VAL A 121 0.95 3.87 5.88
CA VAL A 121 -0.51 4.02 5.93
C VAL A 121 -1.14 2.83 5.24
N VAL A 122 -2.10 2.20 5.89
CA VAL A 122 -2.83 1.04 5.35
C VAL A 122 -4.31 1.36 5.28
N VAL A 123 -4.84 1.31 4.07
CA VAL A 123 -6.28 1.50 3.81
C VAL A 123 -6.96 0.14 3.81
N TRP A 124 -7.93 -0.02 4.67
CA TRP A 124 -8.65 -1.28 4.87
C TRP A 124 -10.00 -1.24 4.18
N GLY A 125 -10.27 -2.25 3.39
CA GLY A 125 -11.56 -2.49 2.75
C GLY A 125 -12.45 -3.41 3.58
N SER A 126 -12.78 -4.56 3.03
CA SER A 126 -13.63 -5.59 3.68
C SER A 126 -12.93 -6.37 4.78
N THR A 127 -11.63 -6.17 5.00
CA THR A 127 -10.85 -6.89 6.02
C THR A 127 -10.75 -6.07 7.30
N ARG A 128 -10.82 -6.71 8.45
CA ARG A 128 -10.69 -6.07 9.76
C ARG A 128 -9.23 -5.79 10.11
N TRP A 129 -8.85 -4.54 10.22
CA TRP A 129 -7.48 -4.18 10.58
C TRP A 129 -7.09 -4.63 12.00
N THR A 130 -8.05 -4.77 12.92
CA THR A 130 -7.81 -5.28 14.29
C THR A 130 -7.33 -6.72 14.31
N GLN A 131 -7.60 -7.49 13.26
CA GLN A 131 -7.16 -8.89 13.14
C GLN A 131 -5.85 -9.04 12.38
N PHE A 132 -5.64 -8.23 11.34
CA PHE A 132 -4.55 -8.42 10.38
C PHE A 132 -3.58 -7.24 10.33
N GLY A 133 -3.96 -6.09 10.86
CA GLY A 133 -3.14 -4.89 10.89
C GLY A 133 -2.05 -4.93 11.97
N TYR A 134 -1.05 -4.10 11.78
CA TYR A 134 0.02 -3.89 12.74
C TYR A 134 -0.12 -2.50 13.38
N SER A 135 0.03 -2.40 14.68
CA SER A 135 -0.20 -1.18 15.47
C SER A 135 0.77 -0.03 15.13
N HIS A 136 1.93 -0.33 14.55
CA HIS A 136 2.88 0.68 14.13
C HIS A 136 2.48 1.37 12.81
N ASN A 137 1.55 0.79 12.06
CA ASN A 137 0.97 1.41 10.87
C ASN A 137 -0.21 2.32 11.23
N LYS A 138 -0.46 3.32 10.39
CA LYS A 138 -1.69 4.10 10.41
C LYS A 138 -2.77 3.33 9.66
N ASN A 139 -3.64 2.65 10.40
CA ASN A 139 -4.70 1.82 9.84
C ASN A 139 -5.95 2.67 9.63
N LEU A 140 -6.40 2.82 8.39
CA LEU A 140 -7.52 3.66 8.01
C LEU A 140 -8.64 2.84 7.38
N GLN A 141 -9.87 3.09 7.81
CA GLN A 141 -11.06 2.52 7.22
C GLN A 141 -12.18 3.58 7.15
N PHE A 142 -12.97 3.59 6.09
CA PHE A 142 -13.84 4.69 5.71
C PHE A 142 -14.69 5.28 6.85
N HIS A 143 -15.33 4.46 7.65
CA HIS A 143 -16.23 4.94 8.71
C HIS A 143 -15.62 5.03 10.11
N MET A 144 -14.36 4.62 10.27
CA MET A 144 -13.80 4.39 11.60
C MET A 144 -12.68 5.34 11.99
N GLY A 145 -12.15 6.10 11.02
CA GLY A 145 -10.97 6.92 11.29
C GLY A 145 -9.85 6.06 11.87
N ASN A 146 -9.29 6.50 13.00
CA ASN A 146 -8.25 5.77 13.73
C ASN A 146 -8.80 4.89 14.87
N GLU A 147 -10.12 4.85 15.07
CA GLU A 147 -10.77 4.12 16.15
C GLU A 147 -11.63 2.99 15.58
N TRP A 148 -11.41 1.79 16.11
CA TRP A 148 -12.23 0.65 15.74
C TRP A 148 -13.56 0.66 16.50
N ASP A 149 -14.66 0.55 15.76
CA ASP A 149 -16.00 0.39 16.29
C ASP A 149 -16.67 -0.83 15.63
N GLU A 150 -16.71 -1.94 16.35
CA GLU A 150 -17.28 -3.20 15.86
C GLU A 150 -18.75 -3.05 15.45
N ALA A 151 -19.51 -2.18 16.11
CA ALA A 151 -20.92 -1.97 15.79
C ALA A 151 -21.13 -1.25 14.45
N LYS A 152 -20.12 -0.54 13.97
CA LYS A 152 -20.16 0.16 12.67
C LYS A 152 -19.56 -0.66 11.55
N PHE A 153 -18.82 -1.73 11.86
CA PHE A 153 -18.17 -2.53 10.84
C PHE A 153 -19.18 -3.35 10.05
N ASN A 154 -19.19 -3.15 8.76
CA ASN A 154 -19.92 -3.98 7.79
C ASN A 154 -18.94 -4.36 6.66
N ASP A 155 -18.53 -5.62 6.63
CA ASP A 155 -17.56 -6.14 5.63
C ASP A 155 -18.08 -6.05 4.19
N SER A 156 -19.39 -6.00 4.02
CA SER A 156 -20.07 -5.87 2.74
C SER A 156 -20.28 -4.43 2.28
N ASP A 157 -19.92 -3.43 3.10
CA ASP A 157 -20.06 -2.02 2.69
C ASP A 157 -19.04 -1.66 1.61
N PRO A 158 -19.48 -1.33 0.39
CA PRO A 158 -18.58 -1.01 -0.71
C PRO A 158 -17.76 0.26 -0.50
N ARG A 159 -18.10 1.06 0.53
CA ARG A 159 -17.39 2.31 0.86
C ARG A 159 -16.19 2.09 1.78
N ASN A 160 -16.01 0.89 2.35
CA ASN A 160 -14.91 0.63 3.28
C ASN A 160 -13.53 1.01 2.73
N ASN A 161 -13.33 0.88 1.42
CA ASN A 161 -12.10 1.24 0.71
C ASN A 161 -12.12 2.66 0.10
N MET A 162 -12.99 3.55 0.57
CA MET A 162 -13.15 4.91 0.04
C MET A 162 -12.65 5.98 1.02
N VAL A 163 -11.58 5.70 1.75
CA VAL A 163 -10.93 6.71 2.59
C VAL A 163 -10.48 7.90 1.74
N GLU A 164 -10.74 9.11 2.19
CA GLU A 164 -10.38 10.31 1.45
C GLU A 164 -8.86 10.45 1.28
N PRO A 165 -8.35 10.79 0.07
CA PRO A 165 -6.93 10.95 -0.22
C PRO A 165 -6.20 11.90 0.73
N LYS A 166 -6.86 12.99 1.12
CA LYS A 166 -6.33 13.98 2.07
C LYS A 166 -6.01 13.36 3.43
N ILE A 167 -6.88 12.49 3.94
CA ILE A 167 -6.68 11.79 5.22
C ILE A 167 -5.45 10.89 5.12
N ILE A 168 -5.28 10.18 4.01
CA ILE A 168 -4.12 9.31 3.78
C ILE A 168 -2.82 10.11 3.80
N LEU A 169 -2.77 11.25 3.09
CA LEU A 169 -1.60 12.12 3.10
C LEU A 169 -1.31 12.65 4.50
N ASP A 170 -2.32 13.15 5.20
CA ASP A 170 -2.15 13.73 6.54
C ASP A 170 -1.63 12.69 7.54
N GLU A 171 -2.11 11.46 7.49
CA GLU A 171 -1.59 10.38 8.33
C GLU A 171 -0.19 9.93 7.91
N PHE A 172 0.12 9.92 6.61
CA PHE A 172 1.47 9.62 6.13
C PHE A 172 2.51 10.64 6.61
N LYS A 173 2.14 11.93 6.65
CA LYS A 173 3.00 13.02 7.18
C LYS A 173 3.30 12.89 8.68
N LYS A 174 2.42 12.25 9.44
CA LYS A 174 2.59 12.02 10.89
C LYS A 174 3.50 10.84 11.22
N ILE A 175 3.88 10.02 10.23
CA ILE A 175 4.77 8.88 10.46
C ILE A 175 6.17 9.40 10.74
N ASP A 176 6.68 9.06 11.92
CA ASP A 176 8.08 9.34 12.28
C ASP A 176 8.99 8.33 11.60
N LYS A 177 9.60 8.76 10.50
CA LYS A 177 10.47 7.92 9.65
C LYS A 177 11.79 7.56 10.32
N THR A 178 12.13 8.19 11.44
CA THR A 178 13.40 7.98 12.18
C THR A 178 13.27 6.94 13.29
N LYS A 179 12.04 6.67 13.74
CA LYS A 179 11.79 5.71 14.82
C LYS A 179 11.76 4.29 14.29
N PRO A 180 12.51 3.38 14.93
CA PRO A 180 12.36 1.97 14.64
C PRO A 180 10.93 1.55 14.99
N VAL A 181 10.37 0.68 14.14
CA VAL A 181 9.10 0.04 14.39
C VAL A 181 9.28 -0.90 15.57
N ALA A 182 8.64 -0.61 16.69
CA ALA A 182 8.64 -1.54 17.81
C ALA A 182 8.09 -2.88 17.32
N CYS A 183 8.87 -3.95 17.56
CA CYS A 183 8.44 -5.30 17.20
C CYS A 183 7.12 -5.57 17.94
N ALA A 184 6.01 -5.46 17.22
CA ALA A 184 4.71 -5.69 17.80
C ALA A 184 4.59 -7.17 18.14
N THR A 185 4.76 -7.49 19.41
CA THR A 185 4.19 -8.72 19.96
C THR A 185 2.69 -8.63 19.74
N LYS A 186 2.15 -9.52 18.92
CA LYS A 186 0.70 -9.72 18.76
C LYS A 186 0.11 -10.14 20.10
#